data_603178efafc395449b488bdbd25b58c5
#
_entry.id   603178efafc395449b488bdbd25b58c5
#
_cell.length_a   1.000
_cell.length_b   1.000
_cell.length_c   1.000
_cell.angle_alpha   90.00
_cell.angle_beta   90.00
_cell.angle_gamma   90.00
#
_symmetry.space_group_name_H-M   'P 1'
#
loop_
_entity.id
_entity.type
_entity.pdbx_description
1 polymer ?
#
loop_
_entity_poly.entity_id
_entity_poly.type
_entity_poly.pdbx_seq_one_letter_code
_entity_poly.pdbx_strand_id
1 'polypeptide(L)'
;YIEKSDIEKIQQDFQTSITQNSSEIRMDFTAITDEIKNNVATNQELLEEYIRFKGALIELGKVGNAFTAELSNEELAFKENGQKIAYISNQSLVITNAEIRNKLSLGNDARGWFDFIPRTNGNLSIKWRGPVS
;
A
#
# COMPACT_ATOMS: atom_id res chain seq x y z
N TYR A 1 57.01 -28.84 -37.35
CA TYR A 1 56.63 -27.77 -38.31
C TYR A 1 55.12 -27.78 -38.52
N ILE A 2 54.46 -26.70 -38.16
CA ILE A 2 53.02 -26.52 -38.36
C ILE A 2 52.74 -25.86 -39.70
N GLU A 3 51.91 -26.50 -40.51
CA GLU A 3 51.54 -25.95 -41.81
C GLU A 3 50.60 -24.75 -41.65
N LYS A 4 50.59 -23.86 -42.61
CA LYS A 4 49.73 -22.68 -42.62
C LYS A 4 48.24 -23.04 -42.53
N SER A 5 47.82 -24.14 -43.18
CA SER A 5 46.44 -24.63 -43.15
C SER A 5 46.01 -25.06 -41.77
N ASP A 6 46.93 -25.62 -40.96
CA ASP A 6 46.66 -26.01 -39.57
C ASP A 6 46.44 -24.79 -38.68
N ILE A 7 47.24 -23.71 -38.89
CA ILE A 7 47.10 -22.46 -38.16
C ILE A 7 45.75 -21.81 -38.49
N GLU A 8 45.36 -21.77 -39.75
CA GLU A 8 44.07 -21.21 -40.19
C GLU A 8 42.89 -21.98 -39.55
N LYS A 9 42.95 -23.28 -39.48
CA LYS A 9 41.93 -24.12 -38.84
C LYS A 9 41.80 -23.82 -37.35
N ILE A 10 42.90 -23.71 -36.62
CA ILE A 10 42.90 -23.37 -35.19
C ILE A 10 42.28 -22.00 -34.97
N GLN A 11 42.63 -21.02 -35.76
CA GLN A 11 42.04 -19.67 -35.69
C GLN A 11 40.55 -19.70 -35.94
N GLN A 12 40.10 -20.46 -36.94
CA GLN A 12 38.68 -20.57 -37.29
C GLN A 12 37.89 -21.26 -36.18
N ASP A 13 38.40 -22.34 -35.62
CA ASP A 13 37.75 -23.09 -34.51
C ASP A 13 37.67 -22.21 -33.27
N PHE A 14 38.69 -21.44 -32.96
CA PHE A 14 38.73 -20.51 -31.85
C PHE A 14 37.71 -19.37 -32.04
N GLN A 15 37.61 -18.79 -33.22
CA GLN A 15 36.64 -17.75 -33.55
C GLN A 15 35.20 -18.26 -33.44
N THR A 16 34.93 -19.48 -33.89
CA THR A 16 33.61 -20.11 -33.79
C THR A 16 33.22 -20.32 -32.33
N SER A 17 34.14 -20.80 -31.50
CA SER A 17 33.89 -21.01 -30.05
C SER A 17 33.59 -19.68 -29.34
N ILE A 18 34.31 -18.62 -29.60
CA ILE A 18 34.05 -17.29 -29.02
C ILE A 18 32.70 -16.77 -29.44
N THR A 19 32.30 -16.88 -30.67
CA THR A 19 31.02 -16.43 -31.19
C THR A 19 29.87 -17.17 -30.53
N GLN A 20 29.98 -18.50 -30.38
CA GLN A 20 29.00 -19.34 -29.75
C GLN A 20 28.83 -18.99 -28.27
N ASN A 21 29.92 -18.85 -27.51
CA ASN A 21 29.86 -18.47 -26.09
C ASN A 21 29.27 -17.08 -25.89
N SER A 22 29.57 -16.13 -26.74
CA SER A 22 28.97 -14.80 -26.68
C SER A 22 27.46 -14.82 -26.92
N SER A 23 27.00 -15.67 -27.83
CA SER A 23 25.56 -15.84 -28.09
C SER A 23 24.84 -16.48 -26.89
N GLU A 24 25.43 -17.50 -26.27
CA GLU A 24 24.87 -18.13 -25.05
C GLU A 24 24.80 -17.17 -23.89
N ILE A 25 25.86 -16.40 -23.63
CA ILE A 25 25.91 -15.39 -22.57
C ILE A 25 24.82 -14.33 -22.80
N ARG A 26 24.65 -13.91 -24.04
CA ARG A 26 23.63 -12.91 -24.42
C ARG A 26 22.21 -13.43 -24.19
N MET A 27 21.94 -14.70 -24.53
CA MET A 27 20.65 -15.35 -24.30
C MET A 27 20.34 -15.47 -22.82
N ASP A 28 21.29 -15.89 -21.98
CA ASP A 28 21.15 -16.02 -20.54
C ASP A 28 20.88 -14.66 -19.90
N PHE A 29 21.60 -13.63 -20.30
CA PHE A 29 21.42 -12.27 -19.79
C PHE A 29 20.03 -11.72 -20.12
N THR A 30 19.54 -11.97 -21.33
CA THR A 30 18.21 -11.57 -21.77
C THR A 30 17.13 -12.28 -20.95
N ALA A 31 17.27 -13.59 -20.70
CA ALA A 31 16.35 -14.36 -19.89
C ALA A 31 16.26 -13.85 -18.44
N ILE A 32 17.38 -13.53 -17.81
CA ILE A 32 17.45 -12.96 -16.46
C ILE A 32 16.78 -11.58 -16.43
N THR A 33 17.04 -10.75 -17.41
CA THR A 33 16.44 -9.41 -17.51
C THR A 33 14.93 -9.49 -17.64
N ASP A 34 14.42 -10.38 -18.48
CA ASP A 34 12.97 -10.60 -18.67
C ASP A 34 12.31 -11.13 -17.38
N GLU A 35 12.96 -12.05 -16.67
CA GLU A 35 12.47 -12.56 -15.39
C GLU A 35 12.36 -11.44 -14.34
N ILE A 36 13.37 -10.58 -14.23
CA ILE A 36 13.35 -9.42 -13.33
C ILE A 36 12.20 -8.47 -13.68
N LYS A 37 12.02 -8.13 -14.94
CA LYS A 37 10.93 -7.28 -15.41
C LYS A 37 9.56 -7.86 -15.07
N ASN A 38 9.37 -9.16 -15.28
CA ASN A 38 8.11 -9.84 -14.98
C ASN A 38 7.84 -9.86 -13.47
N ASN A 39 8.84 -10.09 -12.64
CA ASN A 39 8.69 -10.06 -11.18
C ASN A 39 8.33 -8.67 -10.68
N VAL A 40 8.94 -7.62 -11.20
CA VAL A 40 8.61 -6.22 -10.85
C VAL A 40 7.17 -5.90 -11.25
N ALA A 41 6.75 -6.25 -12.45
CA ALA A 41 5.39 -6.03 -12.93
C ALA A 41 4.35 -6.76 -12.06
N THR A 42 4.60 -8.04 -11.71
CA THR A 42 3.72 -8.84 -10.85
C THR A 42 3.58 -8.23 -9.46
N ASN A 43 4.69 -7.79 -8.84
CA ASN A 43 4.66 -7.15 -7.54
C ASN A 43 3.91 -5.81 -7.56
N GLN A 44 4.05 -5.04 -8.63
CA GLN A 44 3.30 -3.80 -8.82
C GLN A 44 1.79 -4.07 -8.93
N GLU A 45 1.38 -5.06 -9.70
CA GLU A 45 -0.03 -5.45 -9.81
C GLU A 45 -0.61 -5.87 -8.45
N LEU A 46 0.13 -6.65 -7.65
CA LEU A 46 -0.28 -7.05 -6.30
C LEU A 46 -0.44 -5.85 -5.37
N LEU A 47 0.47 -4.88 -5.44
CA LEU A 47 0.36 -3.65 -4.65
C LEU A 47 -0.86 -2.83 -5.07
N GLU A 48 -1.09 -2.67 -6.36
CA GLU A 48 -2.22 -1.90 -6.90
C GLU A 48 -3.58 -2.53 -6.58
N GLU A 49 -3.62 -3.82 -6.31
CA GLU A 49 -4.84 -4.49 -5.84
C GLU A 49 -5.33 -3.93 -4.50
N TYR A 50 -4.41 -3.50 -3.61
CA TYR A 50 -4.72 -3.04 -2.26
C TYR A 50 -4.42 -1.58 -2.00
N ILE A 51 -3.47 -0.99 -2.72
CA ILE A 51 -3.01 0.40 -2.55
C ILE A 51 -2.90 1.05 -3.92
N ARG A 52 -3.62 2.14 -4.12
CA ARG A 52 -3.58 2.89 -5.38
C ARG A 52 -3.26 4.36 -5.14
N PHE A 53 -2.35 4.88 -5.94
CA PHE A 53 -2.03 6.30 -5.97
C PHE A 53 -2.83 6.94 -7.10
N LYS A 54 -3.79 7.80 -6.76
CA LYS A 54 -4.68 8.48 -7.70
C LYS A 54 -4.53 10.00 -7.60
N GLY A 55 -3.65 10.58 -8.43
CA GLY A 55 -3.38 12.01 -8.37
C GLY A 55 -2.86 12.42 -6.99
N ALA A 56 -3.60 13.28 -6.30
CA ALA A 56 -3.23 13.80 -4.98
C ALA A 56 -3.73 12.94 -3.81
N LEU A 57 -4.24 11.73 -4.06
CA LEU A 57 -4.75 10.88 -2.99
C LEU A 57 -4.22 9.45 -3.04
N ILE A 58 -4.27 8.79 -1.89
CA ILE A 58 -3.98 7.37 -1.75
C ILE A 58 -5.29 6.66 -1.43
N GLU A 59 -5.66 5.68 -2.25
CA GLU A 59 -6.81 4.80 -2.00
C GLU A 59 -6.34 3.47 -1.44
N LEU A 60 -6.93 3.04 -0.33
CA LEU A 60 -6.67 1.78 0.35
C LEU A 60 -7.89 0.88 0.30
N GLY A 61 -7.65 -0.40 0.05
CA GLY A 61 -8.70 -1.42 -0.03
C GLY A 61 -8.57 -2.24 -1.29
N LYS A 62 -9.09 -3.45 -1.25
CA LYS A 62 -9.05 -4.35 -2.42
C LYS A 62 -9.90 -3.78 -3.55
N VAL A 63 -9.40 -3.85 -4.77
CA VAL A 63 -10.15 -3.44 -5.97
C VAL A 63 -11.49 -4.18 -6.02
N GLY A 64 -12.57 -3.42 -6.22
CA GLY A 64 -13.92 -3.97 -6.32
C GLY A 64 -14.64 -4.18 -4.98
N ASN A 65 -13.98 -3.95 -3.84
CA ASN A 65 -14.66 -3.96 -2.55
C ASN A 65 -15.51 -2.70 -2.37
N ALA A 66 -16.62 -2.88 -1.68
CA ALA A 66 -17.52 -1.78 -1.35
C ALA A 66 -16.86 -0.76 -0.41
N PHE A 67 -16.06 -1.24 0.55
CA PHE A 67 -15.39 -0.42 1.54
C PHE A 67 -13.98 -0.03 1.09
N THR A 68 -13.67 1.26 1.15
CA THR A 68 -12.35 1.83 0.86
C THR A 68 -11.99 2.94 1.84
N ALA A 69 -10.70 3.22 1.98
CA ALA A 69 -10.20 4.39 2.69
C ALA A 69 -9.42 5.26 1.71
N GLU A 70 -9.56 6.58 1.81
CA GLU A 70 -8.84 7.54 0.99
C GLU A 70 -8.13 8.56 1.87
N LEU A 71 -6.83 8.76 1.61
CA LEU A 71 -6.02 9.77 2.27
C LEU A 71 -5.56 10.80 1.26
N SER A 72 -5.90 12.06 1.47
CA SER A 72 -5.43 13.19 0.68
C SER A 72 -4.80 14.25 1.60
N ASN A 73 -4.35 15.35 1.02
CA ASN A 73 -3.86 16.50 1.81
C ASN A 73 -4.99 17.25 2.55
N GLU A 74 -6.25 16.97 2.24
CA GLU A 74 -7.40 17.64 2.83
C GLU A 74 -8.14 16.80 3.85
N GLU A 75 -8.19 15.48 3.65
CA GLU A 75 -8.97 14.59 4.51
C GLU A 75 -8.47 13.15 4.50
N LEU A 76 -8.83 12.44 5.57
CA LEU A 76 -8.85 10.99 5.61
C LEU A 76 -10.33 10.56 5.61
N ALA A 77 -10.75 9.83 4.58
CA ALA A 77 -12.15 9.41 4.42
C ALA A 77 -12.27 7.89 4.36
N PHE A 78 -13.34 7.37 4.97
CA PHE A 78 -13.78 5.99 4.82
C PHE A 78 -15.06 6.01 3.99
N LYS A 79 -15.09 5.19 2.94
CA LYS A 79 -16.20 5.13 1.99
C LYS A 79 -16.79 3.74 1.90
N GLU A 80 -18.08 3.67 1.70
CA GLU A 80 -18.78 2.45 1.34
C GLU A 80 -19.63 2.73 0.10
N ASN A 81 -19.45 1.91 -0.95
CA ASN A 81 -20.10 2.09 -2.24
C ASN A 81 -19.93 3.52 -2.80
N GLY A 82 -18.73 4.09 -2.63
CA GLY A 82 -18.37 5.42 -3.13
C GLY A 82 -18.86 6.60 -2.28
N GLN A 83 -19.61 6.36 -1.21
CA GLN A 83 -20.10 7.41 -0.32
C GLN A 83 -19.32 7.45 0.99
N LYS A 84 -19.02 8.66 1.46
CA LYS A 84 -18.34 8.85 2.74
C LYS A 84 -19.24 8.44 3.91
N ILE A 85 -18.73 7.53 4.75
CA ILE A 85 -19.40 7.10 5.98
C ILE A 85 -18.72 7.66 7.24
N ALA A 86 -17.45 8.00 7.14
CA ALA A 86 -16.70 8.69 8.18
C ALA A 86 -15.53 9.44 7.53
N TYR A 87 -15.16 10.59 8.07
CA TYR A 87 -13.99 11.32 7.60
C TYR A 87 -13.46 12.30 8.65
N ILE A 88 -12.16 12.60 8.54
CA ILE A 88 -11.48 13.61 9.35
C ILE A 88 -11.03 14.71 8.39
N SER A 89 -11.56 15.90 8.57
CA SER A 89 -11.16 17.08 7.82
C SER A 89 -11.50 18.35 8.61
N ASN A 90 -10.77 19.44 8.38
CA ASN A 90 -11.03 20.74 9.00
C ASN A 90 -11.21 20.67 10.54
N GLN A 91 -10.35 19.89 11.23
CA GLN A 91 -10.39 19.71 12.69
C GLN A 91 -11.66 18.98 13.20
N SER A 92 -12.38 18.33 12.31
CA SER A 92 -13.61 17.60 12.65
C SER A 92 -13.51 16.14 12.25
N LEU A 93 -14.07 15.28 13.08
CA LEU A 93 -14.35 13.88 12.76
C LEU A 93 -15.87 13.76 12.55
N VAL A 94 -16.27 13.37 11.34
CA VAL A 94 -17.69 13.17 10.99
C VAL A 94 -17.93 11.68 10.77
N ILE A 95 -18.95 11.14 11.42
CA ILE A 95 -19.33 9.73 11.36
C ILE A 95 -20.82 9.62 11.14
N THR A 96 -21.25 8.80 10.18
CA THR A 96 -22.67 8.55 9.92
C THR A 96 -23.32 7.77 11.06
N ASN A 97 -22.68 6.68 11.51
CA ASN A 97 -23.13 5.86 12.63
C ASN A 97 -21.93 5.50 13.51
N ALA A 98 -22.09 5.57 14.82
CA ALA A 98 -21.04 5.21 15.76
C ALA A 98 -21.59 4.35 16.91
N GLU A 99 -20.87 3.30 17.29
CA GLU A 99 -21.07 2.55 18.52
C GLU A 99 -19.92 2.84 19.48
N ILE A 100 -20.26 3.32 20.67
CA ILE A 100 -19.29 3.58 21.71
C ILE A 100 -19.55 2.62 22.86
N ARG A 101 -18.64 1.67 23.06
CA ARG A 101 -18.88 0.52 23.94
C ARG A 101 -18.60 0.78 25.42
N ASN A 102 -17.75 1.75 25.72
CA ASN A 102 -17.30 1.96 27.09
C ASN A 102 -17.67 3.35 27.62
N LYS A 103 -17.13 4.39 26.98
CA LYS A 103 -17.30 5.76 27.50
C LYS A 103 -17.15 6.78 26.36
N LEU A 104 -18.03 7.78 26.35
CA LEU A 104 -17.88 8.97 25.54
C LEU A 104 -17.64 10.16 26.46
N SER A 105 -16.54 10.87 26.28
CA SER A 105 -16.19 12.07 27.04
C SER A 105 -16.25 13.31 26.15
N LEU A 106 -16.94 14.35 26.59
CA LEU A 106 -17.07 15.62 25.90
C LEU A 106 -16.53 16.73 26.79
N GLY A 107 -15.60 17.54 26.26
CA GLY A 107 -15.00 18.65 27.00
C GLY A 107 -13.53 18.83 26.72
N ASN A 108 -12.82 19.42 27.68
CA ASN A 108 -11.36 19.55 27.67
C ASN A 108 -10.82 19.73 29.08
N ASP A 109 -9.52 19.65 29.23
CA ASP A 109 -8.89 19.70 30.54
C ASP A 109 -9.10 21.02 31.28
N ALA A 110 -9.18 22.15 30.55
CA ALA A 110 -9.35 23.45 31.15
C ALA A 110 -10.77 23.70 31.66
N ARG A 111 -11.79 23.19 30.98
CA ARG A 111 -13.22 23.43 31.31
C ARG A 111 -13.87 22.28 32.03
N GLY A 112 -13.26 21.06 31.94
CA GLY A 112 -13.81 19.83 32.46
C GLY A 112 -14.50 19.01 31.39
N TRP A 113 -14.97 17.84 31.79
CA TRP A 113 -15.49 16.80 30.91
C TRP A 113 -16.85 16.31 31.36
N PHE A 114 -17.73 16.02 30.43
CA PHE A 114 -18.91 15.17 30.66
C PHE A 114 -18.61 13.77 30.17
N ASP A 115 -18.78 12.78 31.02
CA ASP A 115 -18.62 11.38 30.69
C ASP A 115 -19.99 10.72 30.55
N PHE A 116 -20.23 10.08 29.40
CA PHE A 116 -21.41 9.27 29.11
C PHE A 116 -21.00 7.80 29.23
N ILE A 117 -21.50 7.10 30.22
CA ILE A 117 -21.07 5.74 30.57
C ILE A 117 -22.26 4.79 30.66
N PRO A 118 -22.34 3.77 29.76
CA PRO A 118 -23.32 2.69 29.92
C PRO A 118 -23.10 1.94 31.23
N ARG A 119 -24.15 1.71 31.97
CA ARG A 119 -24.09 0.97 33.23
C ARG A 119 -24.51 -0.48 33.07
N THR A 120 -24.04 -1.34 33.98
CA THR A 120 -24.35 -2.78 33.97
C THR A 120 -25.83 -3.08 34.16
N ASN A 121 -26.59 -2.15 34.81
CA ASN A 121 -28.03 -2.27 34.99
C ASN A 121 -28.88 -1.83 33.81
N GLY A 122 -28.23 -1.51 32.64
CA GLY A 122 -28.91 -1.07 31.44
C GLY A 122 -29.19 0.44 31.36
N ASN A 123 -28.83 1.21 32.38
CA ASN A 123 -28.98 2.67 32.38
C ASN A 123 -27.75 3.39 31.86
N LEU A 124 -27.90 4.66 31.49
CA LEU A 124 -26.84 5.57 31.11
C LEU A 124 -26.49 6.49 32.27
N SER A 125 -25.20 6.59 32.59
CA SER A 125 -24.68 7.58 33.54
C SER A 125 -24.09 8.78 32.72
N ILE A 126 -24.48 9.99 33.11
CA ILE A 126 -23.89 11.24 32.62
C ILE A 126 -23.21 11.88 33.84
N LYS A 127 -21.90 11.95 33.80
CA LYS A 127 -21.11 12.41 34.93
C LYS A 127 -20.21 13.60 34.55
N TRP A 128 -20.32 14.65 35.34
CA TRP A 128 -19.36 15.76 35.26
C TRP A 128 -18.07 15.36 35.94
N ARG A 129 -16.99 15.50 35.22
CA ARG A 129 -15.61 15.33 35.70
C ARG A 129 -14.91 16.66 35.50
N GLY A 130 -14.66 17.37 36.58
CA GLY A 130 -14.11 18.72 36.56
C GLY A 130 -12.81 18.88 35.76
N PRO A 131 -12.29 20.11 35.70
CA PRO A 131 -11.03 20.37 35.04
C PRO A 131 -9.88 19.51 35.57
N VAL A 132 -8.96 19.17 34.68
CA VAL A 132 -7.70 18.53 35.04
C VAL A 132 -6.63 19.61 35.13
N SER A 133 -6.06 19.76 36.32
CA SER A 133 -5.03 20.77 36.58
C SER A 133 -3.65 20.26 36.21
#